data_00e082938b5040c102426d71a303dd86
#
_entry.id   00e082938b5040c102426d71a303dd86
#
_cell.length_a   1.000
_cell.length_b   1.000
_cell.length_c   1.000
_cell.angle_alpha   90.00
_cell.angle_beta   90.00
_cell.angle_gamma   90.00
#
_symmetry.space_group_name_H-M   'P 1'
#
loop_
_entity.id
_entity.type
_entity.pdbx_description
1 polymer ?
#
loop_
_entity_poly.entity_id
_entity_poly.type
_entity_poly.pdbx_seq_one_letter_code
_entity_poly.pdbx_strand_id
1 'polypeptide(L)'
;PTAAASLPYSEARAHSTGFGSAVVKLEPTLEWDELVQESLRHARRQTIALAMGPIHELGRYPIEPYRLQVIPTGGVERSHYALDQHRRAEETLQSEVQRRLEQAPTRQVMLFVNGFNETFATAAFTAVELCHFLGRAHVFAFFTWPASTRGNPLISYTSTTESAEYSVGHLKKVITRRSRPAAVEVSVPQPRGGRGIDS
;
A
#
# COMPACT_ATOMS: atom_id res chain seq x y z
N PRO A 1 -3.90 28.87 7.89
CA PRO A 1 -4.42 27.61 7.38
C PRO A 1 -3.61 27.23 6.16
N THR A 2 -2.62 26.37 6.35
CA THR A 2 -1.82 25.81 5.27
C THR A 2 -2.76 24.91 4.46
N ALA A 3 -2.94 25.19 3.18
CA ALA A 3 -3.70 24.36 2.29
C ALA A 3 -3.12 22.95 2.35
N ALA A 4 -3.87 22.00 2.91
CA ALA A 4 -3.49 20.60 2.87
C ALA A 4 -3.36 20.22 1.40
N ALA A 5 -2.17 19.86 0.97
CA ALA A 5 -1.93 19.37 -0.37
C ALA A 5 -2.92 18.22 -0.58
N SER A 6 -3.78 18.33 -1.60
CA SER A 6 -4.75 17.30 -1.90
C SER A 6 -3.99 16.01 -2.20
N LEU A 7 -4.19 14.98 -1.37
CA LEU A 7 -3.60 13.69 -1.63
C LEU A 7 -4.11 13.19 -2.99
N PRO A 8 -3.25 12.63 -3.86
CA PRO A 8 -3.62 12.20 -5.21
C PRO A 8 -4.53 10.98 -5.22
N TYR A 9 -4.78 10.38 -4.04
CA TYR A 9 -5.63 9.20 -3.88
C TYR A 9 -6.83 9.52 -3.02
N SER A 10 -8.03 9.24 -3.56
CA SER A 10 -9.31 9.44 -2.91
C SER A 10 -9.87 8.12 -2.37
N GLU A 11 -10.97 8.20 -1.63
CA GLU A 11 -11.74 7.05 -1.15
C GLU A 11 -12.58 6.39 -2.27
N ALA A 12 -12.52 6.89 -3.51
CA ALA A 12 -13.26 6.34 -4.62
C ALA A 12 -12.64 5.03 -5.13
N ARG A 13 -13.48 4.05 -5.44
CA ARG A 13 -13.05 2.81 -6.09
C ARG A 13 -12.46 3.12 -7.46
N ALA A 14 -11.26 2.61 -7.72
CA ALA A 14 -10.59 2.77 -9.01
C ALA A 14 -10.52 1.43 -9.73
N HIS A 15 -10.80 1.45 -11.03
CA HIS A 15 -10.66 0.27 -11.90
C HIS A 15 -9.21 0.02 -12.33
N SER A 16 -8.26 0.75 -11.78
CA SER A 16 -6.83 0.59 -12.06
C SER A 16 -6.01 0.71 -10.77
N THR A 17 -4.89 0.01 -10.73
CA THR A 17 -3.94 0.04 -9.61
C THR A 17 -2.74 0.87 -9.99
N GLY A 18 -2.49 1.98 -9.29
CA GLY A 18 -1.24 2.73 -9.37
C GLY A 18 -0.21 2.18 -8.37
N PHE A 19 1.06 2.37 -8.67
CA PHE A 19 2.16 2.04 -7.77
C PHE A 19 3.26 3.10 -7.86
N GLY A 20 4.00 3.25 -6.76
CA GLY A 20 5.03 4.27 -6.67
C GLY A 20 5.70 4.32 -5.31
N SER A 21 6.18 5.50 -4.94
CA SER A 21 6.77 5.76 -3.64
C SER A 21 6.11 6.95 -2.96
N ALA A 22 6.02 6.89 -1.65
CA ALA A 22 5.57 7.99 -0.80
C ALA A 22 6.65 8.28 0.25
N VAL A 23 6.86 9.55 0.53
CA VAL A 23 7.75 10.01 1.58
C VAL A 23 6.92 10.36 2.80
N VAL A 24 7.33 9.88 3.96
CA VAL A 24 6.78 10.29 5.26
C VAL A 24 7.86 11.08 5.99
N LYS A 25 7.49 12.21 6.55
CA LYS A 25 8.38 13.12 7.29
C LYS A 25 8.04 13.10 8.76
N LEU A 26 9.03 13.34 9.59
CA LEU A 26 8.85 13.60 11.02
C LEU A 26 8.62 15.10 11.25
N GLU A 27 7.69 15.44 12.11
CA GLU A 27 7.42 16.80 12.56
C GLU A 27 7.41 16.85 14.11
N PRO A 28 8.39 17.54 14.75
CA PRO A 28 9.54 18.22 14.13
C PRO A 28 10.51 17.23 13.47
N THR A 29 11.31 17.72 12.53
CA THR A 29 12.41 16.94 11.97
C THR A 29 13.40 16.58 13.09
N LEU A 30 13.69 15.29 13.24
CA LEU A 30 14.64 14.77 14.22
C LEU A 30 15.85 14.19 13.50
N GLU A 31 17.00 14.38 14.08
CA GLU A 31 18.20 13.66 13.67
C GLU A 31 18.08 12.17 14.02
N TRP A 32 18.83 11.33 13.29
CA TRP A 32 18.72 9.89 13.44
C TRP A 32 18.97 9.41 14.88
N ASP A 33 20.00 9.95 15.51
CA ASP A 33 20.37 9.58 16.88
C ASP A 33 19.30 9.98 17.90
N GLU A 34 18.66 11.12 17.71
CA GLU A 34 17.54 11.58 18.54
C GLU A 34 16.33 10.64 18.39
N LEU A 35 16.01 10.26 17.15
CA LEU A 35 14.92 9.32 16.87
C LEU A 35 15.17 7.95 17.52
N VAL A 36 16.39 7.44 17.45
CA VAL A 36 16.79 6.19 18.10
C VAL A 36 16.64 6.29 19.61
N GLN A 37 17.13 7.37 20.21
CA GLN A 37 17.03 7.61 21.66
C GLN A 37 15.57 7.70 22.13
N GLU A 38 14.71 8.41 21.40
CA GLU A 38 13.27 8.49 21.71
C GLU A 38 12.56 7.12 21.53
N SER A 39 12.99 6.32 20.55
CA SER A 39 12.43 4.98 20.31
C SER A 39 12.79 3.95 21.37
N LEU A 40 13.95 4.09 22.01
CA LEU A 40 14.43 3.21 23.07
C LEU A 40 13.83 3.55 24.45
N ARG A 41 13.15 4.66 24.62
CA ARG A 41 12.58 5.08 25.89
C ARG A 41 11.23 4.42 26.15
N HIS A 42 10.95 4.10 27.40
CA HIS A 42 9.65 3.60 27.85
C HIS A 42 8.54 4.65 27.72
N ALA A 43 8.88 5.94 27.82
CA ALA A 43 7.96 7.05 27.61
C ALA A 43 8.63 8.11 26.73
N ARG A 44 7.95 8.53 25.70
CA ARG A 44 8.41 9.61 24.80
C ARG A 44 8.39 10.94 25.54
N ARG A 45 9.44 11.76 25.37
CA ARG A 45 9.50 13.11 25.93
C ARG A 45 8.66 14.10 25.14
N GLN A 46 8.48 13.84 23.86
CA GLN A 46 7.72 14.70 22.96
C GLN A 46 6.87 13.87 22.01
N THR A 47 5.77 14.45 21.57
CA THR A 47 4.97 13.87 20.50
C THR A 47 5.67 14.14 19.17
N ILE A 48 5.98 13.07 18.44
CA ILE A 48 6.53 13.14 17.09
C ILE A 48 5.38 12.89 16.15
N ALA A 49 4.99 13.90 15.39
CA ALA A 49 3.96 13.76 14.38
C ALA A 49 4.57 13.24 13.07
N LEU A 50 3.77 12.54 12.30
CA LEU A 50 4.11 12.12 10.94
C LEU A 50 3.33 12.99 9.95
N ALA A 51 4.01 13.43 8.91
CA ALA A 51 3.41 14.19 7.81
C ALA A 51 3.70 13.54 6.46
N MET A 52 2.74 13.63 5.55
CA MET A 52 2.95 13.18 4.17
C MET A 52 3.88 14.15 3.43
N GLY A 53 4.92 13.61 2.85
CA GLY A 53 5.78 14.29 1.89
C GLY A 53 5.35 14.02 0.45
N PRO A 54 6.27 14.18 -0.51
CA PRO A 54 5.99 13.92 -1.92
C PRO A 54 5.57 12.47 -2.18
N ILE A 55 4.65 12.32 -3.12
CA ILE A 55 4.21 11.03 -3.64
C ILE A 55 4.58 10.99 -5.12
N HIS A 56 5.28 9.95 -5.53
CA HIS A 56 5.72 9.73 -6.90
C HIS A 56 5.09 8.46 -7.45
N GLU A 57 4.13 8.59 -8.35
CA GLU A 57 3.58 7.46 -9.10
C GLU A 57 4.61 7.04 -10.17
N LEU A 58 5.05 5.79 -10.13
CA LEU A 58 6.02 5.22 -11.07
C LEU A 58 5.33 4.53 -12.23
N GLY A 59 4.13 4.04 -12.01
CA GLY A 59 3.35 3.37 -13.04
C GLY A 59 1.95 3.03 -12.58
N ARG A 60 1.15 2.62 -13.57
CA ARG A 60 -0.26 2.28 -13.34
C ARG A 60 -0.68 1.16 -14.28
N TYR A 61 -1.37 0.19 -13.74
CA TYR A 61 -2.01 -0.85 -14.53
C TYR A 61 -3.19 -0.28 -15.33
N PRO A 62 -3.51 -0.82 -16.51
CA PRO A 62 -4.66 -0.37 -17.28
C PRO A 62 -5.97 -0.62 -16.54
N ILE A 63 -7.01 0.10 -16.95
CA ILE A 63 -8.38 -0.04 -16.42
C ILE A 63 -8.89 -1.45 -16.68
N GLU A 64 -9.45 -2.08 -15.67
CA GLU A 64 -10.06 -3.41 -15.76
C GLU A 64 -11.58 -3.34 -15.56
N PRO A 65 -12.37 -4.18 -16.26
CA PRO A 65 -11.93 -5.18 -17.24
C PRO A 65 -11.34 -4.52 -18.50
N TYR A 66 -10.37 -5.19 -19.13
CA TYR A 66 -9.77 -4.66 -20.35
C TYR A 66 -10.80 -4.52 -21.45
N ARG A 67 -10.70 -3.42 -22.20
CA ARG A 67 -11.55 -3.22 -23.38
C ARG A 67 -11.34 -4.39 -24.34
N LEU A 68 -12.46 -4.90 -24.83
CA LEU A 68 -12.49 -5.89 -25.89
C LEU A 68 -12.47 -5.17 -27.23
N GLN A 69 -11.80 -5.77 -28.21
CA GLN A 69 -11.79 -5.31 -29.60
C GLN A 69 -12.23 -6.44 -30.52
N VAL A 70 -12.99 -6.10 -31.53
CA VAL A 70 -13.39 -7.06 -32.58
C VAL A 70 -12.23 -7.21 -33.55
N ILE A 71 -11.80 -8.43 -33.80
CA ILE A 71 -10.78 -8.74 -34.80
C ILE A 71 -11.38 -8.97 -36.17
N PRO A 72 -10.62 -8.78 -37.26
CA PRO A 72 -11.13 -8.92 -38.64
C PRO A 72 -11.77 -10.29 -38.96
N THR A 73 -11.37 -11.33 -38.24
CA THR A 73 -11.91 -12.69 -38.37
C THR A 73 -13.27 -12.89 -37.67
N GLY A 74 -13.86 -11.83 -37.08
CA GLY A 74 -15.15 -11.87 -36.39
C GLY A 74 -15.10 -12.34 -34.93
N GLY A 75 -13.92 -12.57 -34.37
CA GLY A 75 -13.73 -12.87 -32.94
C GLY A 75 -13.63 -11.60 -32.09
N VAL A 76 -13.62 -11.80 -30.75
CA VAL A 76 -13.42 -10.73 -29.77
C VAL A 76 -12.21 -11.09 -28.94
N GLU A 77 -11.27 -10.17 -28.84
CA GLU A 77 -10.07 -10.32 -28.01
C GLU A 77 -9.83 -9.11 -27.10
N ARG A 78 -8.93 -9.25 -26.14
CA ARG A 78 -8.51 -8.12 -25.31
C ARG A 78 -7.67 -7.15 -26.13
N SER A 79 -7.88 -5.86 -25.92
CA SER A 79 -7.11 -4.83 -26.61
C SER A 79 -5.60 -5.05 -26.43
N HIS A 80 -4.88 -5.15 -27.54
CA HIS A 80 -3.40 -5.26 -27.56
C HIS A 80 -2.75 -4.10 -26.80
N TYR A 81 -3.31 -2.89 -26.94
CA TYR A 81 -2.83 -1.71 -26.20
C TYR A 81 -2.92 -1.91 -24.69
N ALA A 82 -4.04 -2.44 -24.18
CA ALA A 82 -4.19 -2.70 -22.75
C ALA A 82 -3.25 -3.80 -22.24
N LEU A 83 -3.01 -4.82 -23.05
CA LEU A 83 -2.06 -5.88 -22.71
C LEU A 83 -0.62 -5.35 -22.68
N ASP A 84 -0.25 -4.49 -23.61
CA ASP A 84 1.07 -3.86 -23.66
C ASP A 84 1.29 -2.90 -22.49
N GLN A 85 0.29 -2.07 -22.16
CA GLN A 85 0.33 -1.23 -20.97
C GLN A 85 0.49 -2.06 -19.69
N HIS A 86 -0.22 -3.18 -19.59
CA HIS A 86 -0.11 -4.08 -18.44
C HIS A 86 1.31 -4.63 -18.31
N ARG A 87 1.90 -5.13 -19.39
CA ARG A 87 3.26 -5.65 -19.41
C ARG A 87 4.28 -4.59 -18.98
N ARG A 88 4.18 -3.37 -19.51
CA ARG A 88 5.07 -2.25 -19.12
C ARG A 88 4.95 -1.89 -17.65
N ALA A 89 3.73 -1.82 -17.13
CA ALA A 89 3.51 -1.56 -15.71
C ALA A 89 4.13 -2.66 -14.83
N GLU A 90 3.99 -3.92 -15.23
CA GLU A 90 4.59 -5.05 -14.54
C GLU A 90 6.12 -5.00 -14.55
N GLU A 91 6.74 -4.76 -15.71
CA GLU A 91 8.18 -4.62 -15.86
C GLU A 91 8.73 -3.47 -15.00
N THR A 92 8.03 -2.32 -14.98
CA THR A 92 8.41 -1.17 -14.16
C THR A 92 8.36 -1.50 -12.68
N LEU A 93 7.28 -2.14 -12.21
CA LEU A 93 7.14 -2.54 -10.81
C LEU A 93 8.20 -3.55 -10.40
N GLN A 94 8.46 -4.56 -11.26
CA GLN A 94 9.48 -5.58 -10.98
C GLN A 94 10.87 -4.96 -10.90
N SER A 95 11.23 -4.07 -11.83
CA SER A 95 12.52 -3.38 -11.84
C SER A 95 12.73 -2.54 -10.59
N GLU A 96 11.70 -1.79 -10.15
CA GLU A 96 11.80 -0.98 -8.94
C GLU A 96 11.94 -1.83 -7.68
N VAL A 97 11.19 -2.93 -7.59
CA VAL A 97 11.32 -3.85 -6.44
C VAL A 97 12.69 -4.50 -6.42
N GLN A 98 13.19 -4.97 -7.57
CA GLN A 98 14.51 -5.57 -7.67
C GLN A 98 15.61 -4.58 -7.26
N ARG A 99 15.56 -3.35 -7.76
CA ARG A 99 16.48 -2.28 -7.37
C ARG A 99 16.50 -2.04 -5.87
N ARG A 100 15.34 -2.05 -5.21
CA ARG A 100 15.25 -1.88 -3.74
C ARG A 100 15.76 -3.09 -2.99
N LEU A 101 15.50 -4.29 -3.48
CA LEU A 101 16.01 -5.53 -2.87
C LEU A 101 17.54 -5.62 -2.92
N GLU A 102 18.17 -5.08 -3.96
CA GLU A 102 19.63 -5.00 -4.07
C GLU A 102 20.25 -4.04 -3.05
N GLN A 103 19.51 -3.03 -2.61
CA GLN A 103 19.94 -2.05 -1.62
C GLN A 103 19.58 -2.43 -0.17
N ALA A 104 18.68 -3.39 0.01
CA ALA A 104 18.22 -3.79 1.33
C ALA A 104 19.19 -4.79 1.99
N PRO A 105 19.42 -4.70 3.31
CA PRO A 105 20.22 -5.67 4.05
C PRO A 105 19.72 -7.11 3.89
N THR A 106 18.41 -7.29 3.81
CA THR A 106 17.78 -8.58 3.52
C THR A 106 17.07 -8.49 2.16
N ARG A 107 17.07 -9.60 1.41
CA ARG A 107 16.37 -9.69 0.13
C ARG A 107 14.89 -10.10 0.30
N GLN A 108 14.21 -9.40 1.19
CA GLN A 108 12.81 -9.67 1.54
C GLN A 108 11.96 -8.42 1.34
N VAL A 109 10.72 -8.61 0.90
CA VAL A 109 9.70 -7.57 0.82
C VAL A 109 8.67 -7.82 1.89
N MET A 110 8.48 -6.88 2.80
CA MET A 110 7.35 -6.87 3.72
C MET A 110 6.23 -6.03 3.14
N LEU A 111 5.05 -6.62 3.01
CA LEU A 111 3.86 -5.95 2.50
C LEU A 111 2.85 -5.74 3.63
N PHE A 112 2.64 -4.49 4.00
CA PHE A 112 1.55 -4.09 4.87
C PHE A 112 0.28 -3.85 4.03
N VAL A 113 -0.85 -4.41 4.45
CA VAL A 113 -2.16 -4.17 3.84
C VAL A 113 -3.00 -3.42 4.86
N ASN A 114 -3.50 -2.24 4.50
CA ASN A 114 -4.29 -1.43 5.42
C ASN A 114 -5.59 -2.10 5.83
N GLY A 115 -6.02 -1.78 7.06
CA GLY A 115 -7.26 -2.27 7.64
C GLY A 115 -8.49 -1.44 7.24
N PHE A 116 -9.57 -1.70 7.98
CA PHE A 116 -10.79 -0.91 7.92
C PHE A 116 -10.56 0.50 8.48
N ASN A 117 -11.25 1.48 7.91
CA ASN A 117 -11.25 2.87 8.39
C ASN A 117 -9.87 3.56 8.35
N GLU A 118 -9.04 3.20 7.38
CA GLU A 118 -7.75 3.83 7.15
C GLU A 118 -7.74 4.65 5.86
N THR A 119 -7.07 5.80 5.92
CA THR A 119 -6.77 6.61 4.76
C THR A 119 -5.43 6.20 4.15
N PHE A 120 -5.13 6.71 2.94
CA PHE A 120 -3.80 6.53 2.36
C PHE A 120 -2.68 7.04 3.28
N ALA A 121 -2.89 8.19 3.93
CA ALA A 121 -1.90 8.78 4.83
C ALA A 121 -1.69 7.92 6.09
N THR A 122 -2.77 7.48 6.74
CA THR A 122 -2.66 6.64 7.95
C THR A 122 -2.01 5.29 7.64
N ALA A 123 -2.34 4.69 6.50
CA ALA A 123 -1.69 3.46 6.05
C ALA A 123 -0.18 3.65 5.80
N ALA A 124 0.21 4.77 5.19
CA ALA A 124 1.62 5.11 4.98
C ALA A 124 2.35 5.33 6.31
N PHE A 125 1.73 6.00 7.28
CA PHE A 125 2.31 6.23 8.61
C PHE A 125 2.51 4.92 9.36
N THR A 126 1.49 4.06 9.40
CA THR A 126 1.59 2.73 10.01
C THR A 126 2.69 1.90 9.36
N ALA A 127 2.78 1.92 8.02
CA ALA A 127 3.82 1.18 7.30
C ALA A 127 5.23 1.66 7.66
N VAL A 128 5.44 2.99 7.77
CA VAL A 128 6.74 3.55 8.14
C VAL A 128 7.10 3.24 9.60
N GLU A 129 6.14 3.31 10.52
CA GLU A 129 6.37 2.93 11.93
C GLU A 129 6.75 1.45 12.03
N LEU A 130 6.01 0.56 11.36
CA LEU A 130 6.36 -0.87 11.33
C LEU A 130 7.74 -1.10 10.74
N CYS A 131 8.08 -0.44 9.63
CA CYS A 131 9.40 -0.51 9.02
C CYS A 131 10.50 -0.09 10.02
N HIS A 132 10.28 0.99 10.77
CA HIS A 132 11.22 1.47 11.77
C HIS A 132 11.42 0.45 12.91
N PHE A 133 10.34 -0.05 13.50
CA PHE A 133 10.40 -0.99 14.62
C PHE A 133 10.90 -2.39 14.22
N LEU A 134 10.77 -2.76 12.94
CA LEU A 134 11.32 -4.00 12.40
C LEU A 134 12.78 -3.85 11.90
N GLY A 135 13.44 -2.75 12.28
CA GLY A 135 14.87 -2.57 12.05
C GLY A 135 15.26 -2.15 10.65
N ARG A 136 14.31 -1.81 9.76
CA ARG A 136 14.54 -1.32 8.38
C ARG A 136 15.41 -2.26 7.51
N ALA A 137 15.43 -3.54 7.83
CA ALA A 137 16.27 -4.51 7.12
C ALA A 137 15.65 -4.96 5.79
N HIS A 138 14.35 -4.74 5.62
CA HIS A 138 13.55 -5.24 4.50
C HIS A 138 13.12 -4.11 3.55
N VAL A 139 12.79 -4.47 2.32
CA VAL A 139 12.01 -3.56 1.46
C VAL A 139 10.58 -3.52 2.01
N PHE A 140 10.16 -2.37 2.52
CA PHE A 140 8.82 -2.20 3.06
C PHE A 140 7.89 -1.62 2.00
N ALA A 141 6.77 -2.28 1.78
CA ALA A 141 5.71 -1.83 0.88
C ALA A 141 4.38 -1.82 1.63
N PHE A 142 3.45 -0.99 1.20
CA PHE A 142 2.08 -1.05 1.68
C PHE A 142 1.11 -1.07 0.49
N PHE A 143 0.03 -1.81 0.66
CA PHE A 143 -1.08 -1.83 -0.26
C PHE A 143 -2.26 -1.14 0.40
N THR A 144 -2.77 -0.10 -0.22
CA THR A 144 -3.94 0.64 0.27
C THR A 144 -5.11 0.48 -0.70
N TRP A 145 -6.29 0.38 -0.13
CA TRP A 145 -7.55 0.25 -0.85
C TRP A 145 -8.58 1.22 -0.24
N PRO A 146 -9.62 1.62 -0.97
CA PRO A 146 -10.62 2.57 -0.47
C PRO A 146 -11.37 2.00 0.74
N ALA A 147 -10.91 2.37 1.93
CA ALA A 147 -11.57 2.08 3.19
C ALA A 147 -12.35 3.33 3.60
N SER A 148 -13.69 3.30 3.49
CA SER A 148 -14.51 4.47 3.79
C SER A 148 -14.43 4.86 5.25
N THR A 149 -14.10 6.11 5.51
CA THR A 149 -14.01 6.70 6.84
C THR A 149 -15.18 7.63 7.16
N ARG A 150 -16.09 7.86 6.18
CA ARG A 150 -17.16 8.85 6.29
C ARG A 150 -18.54 8.19 6.37
N GLY A 151 -19.36 8.68 7.29
CA GLY A 151 -20.78 8.33 7.39
C GLY A 151 -21.13 7.48 8.62
N ASN A 152 -22.32 6.88 8.58
CA ASN A 152 -22.81 5.99 9.63
C ASN A 152 -21.92 4.73 9.68
N PRO A 153 -21.40 4.31 10.86
CA PRO A 153 -20.51 3.16 10.99
C PRO A 153 -21.03 1.87 10.34
N LEU A 154 -22.34 1.63 10.37
CA LEU A 154 -22.95 0.43 9.77
C LEU A 154 -22.90 0.49 8.21
N ILE A 155 -23.19 1.64 7.64
CA ILE A 155 -23.13 1.82 6.17
C ILE A 155 -21.68 1.82 5.69
N SER A 156 -20.79 2.43 6.46
CA SER A 156 -19.36 2.42 6.16
C SER A 156 -18.79 1.01 6.19
N TYR A 157 -19.20 0.15 7.11
CA TYR A 157 -18.74 -1.23 7.20
C TYR A 157 -19.13 -2.04 5.95
N THR A 158 -20.37 -1.99 5.51
CA THR A 158 -20.83 -2.75 4.33
C THR A 158 -20.13 -2.28 3.05
N SER A 159 -20.04 -0.98 2.81
CA SER A 159 -19.36 -0.42 1.63
C SER A 159 -17.85 -0.72 1.64
N THR A 160 -17.24 -0.79 2.82
CA THR A 160 -15.84 -1.11 2.99
C THR A 160 -15.57 -2.60 2.73
N THR A 161 -16.45 -3.50 3.16
CA THR A 161 -16.34 -4.93 2.87
C THR A 161 -16.39 -5.18 1.36
N GLU A 162 -17.32 -4.58 0.64
CA GLU A 162 -17.37 -4.66 -0.82
C GLU A 162 -16.12 -4.09 -1.49
N SER A 163 -15.56 -2.99 -0.98
CA SER A 163 -14.33 -2.39 -1.48
C SER A 163 -13.13 -3.29 -1.23
N ALA A 164 -13.08 -3.99 -0.08
CA ALA A 164 -12.06 -4.98 0.24
C ALA A 164 -12.11 -6.16 -0.74
N GLU A 165 -13.29 -6.75 -0.96
CA GLU A 165 -13.48 -7.84 -1.92
C GLU A 165 -13.04 -7.45 -3.33
N TYR A 166 -13.42 -6.26 -3.78
CA TYR A 166 -12.99 -5.70 -5.05
C TYR A 166 -11.47 -5.57 -5.14
N SER A 167 -10.84 -5.16 -4.06
CA SER A 167 -9.40 -4.91 -4.00
C SER A 167 -8.56 -6.18 -3.91
N VAL A 168 -9.14 -7.33 -3.49
CA VAL A 168 -8.45 -8.63 -3.42
C VAL A 168 -7.91 -9.05 -4.78
N GLY A 169 -8.64 -8.77 -5.87
CA GLY A 169 -8.19 -9.04 -7.23
C GLY A 169 -6.90 -8.29 -7.58
N HIS A 170 -6.82 -7.02 -7.19
CA HIS A 170 -5.64 -6.18 -7.39
C HIS A 170 -4.47 -6.63 -6.52
N LEU A 171 -4.72 -6.95 -5.25
CA LEU A 171 -3.72 -7.45 -4.33
C LEU A 171 -3.12 -8.78 -4.80
N LYS A 172 -3.97 -9.73 -5.23
CA LYS A 172 -3.51 -11.01 -5.78
C LYS A 172 -2.55 -10.81 -6.95
N LYS A 173 -2.80 -9.89 -7.87
CA LYS A 173 -1.91 -9.59 -8.99
C LYS A 173 -0.53 -9.13 -8.52
N VAL A 174 -0.49 -8.28 -7.50
CA VAL A 174 0.77 -7.79 -6.92
C VAL A 174 1.54 -8.93 -6.26
N ILE A 175 0.86 -9.86 -5.57
CA ILE A 175 1.51 -10.96 -4.83
C ILE A 175 1.92 -12.11 -5.76
N THR A 176 1.00 -12.61 -6.59
CA THR A 176 1.19 -13.86 -7.35
C THR A 176 2.31 -13.76 -8.38
N ARG A 177 2.57 -12.60 -8.95
CA ARG A 177 3.58 -12.41 -9.98
C ARG A 177 5.00 -12.22 -9.46
N ARG A 178 5.17 -12.09 -8.14
CA ARG A 178 6.48 -11.99 -7.48
C ARG A 178 7.10 -13.33 -7.10
N SER A 179 6.43 -14.45 -7.33
CA SER A 179 6.85 -15.78 -6.86
C SER A 179 7.94 -16.44 -7.70
N ARG A 180 9.03 -15.72 -8.05
CA ARG A 180 10.33 -16.29 -8.46
C ARG A 180 11.46 -15.35 -8.04
N PRO A 181 12.51 -15.80 -7.37
CA PRO A 181 12.58 -16.37 -6.02
C PRO A 181 13.04 -15.35 -4.98
N ALA A 182 12.14 -14.64 -4.37
CA ALA A 182 12.37 -13.98 -3.09
C ALA A 182 11.15 -14.30 -2.23
N ALA A 183 11.35 -14.83 -1.04
CA ALA A 183 10.26 -15.10 -0.12
C ALA A 183 9.51 -13.81 0.18
N VAL A 184 8.22 -13.75 -0.17
CA VAL A 184 7.33 -12.67 0.21
C VAL A 184 6.62 -13.12 1.47
N GLU A 185 6.99 -12.56 2.60
CA GLU A 185 6.26 -12.77 3.84
C GLU A 185 5.14 -11.74 3.92
N VAL A 186 3.89 -12.22 3.83
CA VAL A 186 2.69 -11.40 3.98
C VAL A 186 2.24 -11.50 5.42
N SER A 187 2.54 -10.48 6.23
CA SER A 187 2.00 -10.37 7.59
C SER A 187 0.62 -9.69 7.53
N VAL A 188 -0.43 -10.47 7.79
CA VAL A 188 -1.77 -9.95 8.00
C VAL A 188 -1.96 -9.81 9.52
N PRO A 189 -2.24 -8.61 10.06
CA PRO A 189 -2.58 -8.47 11.47
C PRO A 189 -3.82 -9.30 11.77
N GLN A 190 -3.69 -10.32 12.63
CA GLN A 190 -4.87 -11.04 13.10
C GLN A 190 -5.66 -10.15 14.08
N PRO A 191 -6.99 -10.10 13.97
CA PRO A 191 -7.81 -9.44 14.98
C PRO A 191 -7.52 -10.12 16.32
N ARG A 192 -7.17 -9.34 17.34
CA ARG A 192 -7.01 -9.83 18.70
C ARG A 192 -8.33 -10.49 19.09
N GLY A 193 -8.32 -11.81 19.21
CA GLY A 193 -9.44 -12.56 19.72
C GLY A 193 -9.84 -11.98 21.07
N GLY A 194 -11.10 -11.58 21.19
CA GLY A 194 -11.66 -11.14 22.44
C GLY A 194 -11.40 -12.23 23.49
N ARG A 195 -10.79 -11.87 24.61
CA ARG A 195 -10.71 -12.75 25.76
C ARG A 195 -12.14 -13.07 26.14
N GLY A 196 -12.48 -14.35 26.10
CA GLY A 196 -13.70 -14.85 26.69
C GLY A 196 -13.77 -14.36 28.12
N ILE A 197 -14.86 -13.74 28.43
CA ILE A 197 -15.25 -13.45 29.82
C ILE A 197 -15.80 -14.79 30.34
N ASP A 198 -14.91 -15.58 30.95
CA ASP A 198 -15.36 -16.71 31.73
C ASP A 198 -15.98 -16.16 33.02
N SER A 199 -17.28 -16.39 33.13
CA SER A 199 -18.08 -16.19 34.32
C SER A 199 -17.88 -17.28 35.36
#